data_f13a50d5beb64bfbbfdcd803ab04414a
#
_entry.id   f13a50d5beb64bfbbfdcd803ab04414a
#
_cell.length_a   1.000
_cell.length_b   1.000
_cell.length_c   1.000
_cell.angle_alpha   90.00
_cell.angle_beta   90.00
_cell.angle_gamma   90.00
#
_symmetry.space_group_name_H-M   'P 1'
#
loop_
_entity.id
_entity.type
_entity.pdbx_description
1 polymer ?
#
loop_
_entity_poly.entity_id
_entity_poly.type
_entity_poly.pdbx_seq_one_letter_code
_entity_poly.pdbx_strand_id
1 'polypeptide(L)'
;MAIFSVLFMTSCSSVTVDGGQEVVFIEKPLLFGKGGVDPTPLTDGREWIAVTTSTVTFNVTPVTYTEAFNDMMPADNTPIDLNAYFKIRPIPGKTPLLYKNFTQDWYKHSLQAHFRTLVRDEASPYKMFDLTSRRDTSARIQAVVLAKARAYIDSLDIPVDLQEVIIGAATPPSEVLEENKRTAAQNQNKLTQDARAAAELARKQAEINKAVADKAYKTEMNMTTSEYLQLRSLEIEKEKIEIVRDKQNVTVVMGQGLQPTIPIK
;
A
#
# COMPACT_ATOMS: atom_id res chain seq x y z
N MET A 1 -42.94 -66.10 20.33
CA MET A 1 -41.94 -65.72 19.29
C MET A 1 -42.13 -64.22 19.02
N ALA A 2 -41.35 -63.37 19.70
CA ALA A 2 -41.43 -61.91 19.57
C ALA A 2 -40.43 -61.45 18.51
N ILE A 3 -40.95 -60.94 17.40
CA ILE A 3 -40.14 -60.35 16.34
C ILE A 3 -39.69 -58.94 16.79
N PHE A 4 -38.44 -58.83 17.18
CA PHE A 4 -37.81 -57.55 17.50
C PHE A 4 -37.51 -56.84 16.22
N SER A 5 -38.41 -55.97 15.75
CA SER A 5 -38.23 -55.10 14.62
C SER A 5 -37.28 -53.97 15.03
N VAL A 6 -36.01 -54.11 14.75
CA VAL A 6 -35.03 -53.03 14.92
C VAL A 6 -35.22 -52.03 13.79
N LEU A 7 -35.96 -50.96 14.09
CA LEU A 7 -36.07 -49.80 13.20
C LEU A 7 -34.69 -49.11 13.17
N PHE A 8 -33.89 -49.37 12.14
CA PHE A 8 -32.73 -48.54 11.81
C PHE A 8 -33.25 -47.19 11.35
N MET A 9 -33.30 -46.23 12.26
CA MET A 9 -33.43 -44.80 11.93
C MET A 9 -32.15 -44.38 11.19
N THR A 10 -32.10 -44.53 9.88
CA THR A 10 -31.06 -43.91 9.08
C THR A 10 -31.32 -42.40 9.05
N SER A 11 -30.71 -41.68 10.00
CA SER A 11 -30.69 -40.24 9.97
C SER A 11 -29.79 -39.79 8.82
N CYS A 12 -30.38 -39.34 7.73
CA CYS A 12 -29.67 -38.72 6.65
C CYS A 12 -29.49 -37.23 6.96
N SER A 13 -28.32 -36.72 6.78
CA SER A 13 -28.02 -35.29 6.83
C SER A 13 -27.81 -34.76 5.41
N SER A 14 -28.15 -33.50 5.16
CA SER A 14 -27.90 -32.86 3.88
C SER A 14 -26.79 -31.82 4.00
N VAL A 15 -25.88 -31.79 3.04
CA VAL A 15 -24.81 -30.81 2.92
C VAL A 15 -25.05 -29.94 1.68
N THR A 16 -24.96 -28.67 1.85
CA THR A 16 -25.07 -27.68 0.76
C THR A 16 -23.75 -26.97 0.61
N VAL A 17 -23.35 -26.69 -0.62
CA VAL A 17 -22.10 -25.98 -0.95
C VAL A 17 -22.44 -24.58 -1.40
N ASP A 18 -21.71 -23.60 -0.85
CA ASP A 18 -21.77 -22.21 -1.29
C ASP A 18 -20.81 -21.97 -2.46
N GLY A 19 -21.08 -20.93 -3.25
CA GLY A 19 -20.22 -20.58 -4.37
C GLY A 19 -18.77 -20.31 -3.94
N GLY A 20 -17.82 -20.94 -4.65
CA GLY A 20 -16.38 -20.81 -4.35
C GLY A 20 -15.90 -21.74 -3.22
N GLN A 21 -16.71 -22.69 -2.81
CA GLN A 21 -16.35 -23.73 -1.83
C GLN A 21 -16.44 -25.12 -2.47
N GLU A 22 -15.74 -26.07 -1.88
CA GLU A 22 -15.86 -27.48 -2.15
C GLU A 22 -15.96 -28.24 -0.85
N VAL A 23 -16.82 -29.27 -0.81
CA VAL A 23 -16.96 -30.14 0.35
C VAL A 23 -16.35 -31.50 0.04
N VAL A 24 -15.45 -31.90 0.91
CA VAL A 24 -14.80 -33.22 0.87
C VAL A 24 -15.50 -34.14 1.85
N PHE A 25 -15.89 -35.31 1.39
CA PHE A 25 -16.51 -36.34 2.19
C PHE A 25 -15.47 -37.32 2.75
N ILE A 26 -15.67 -37.67 4.04
CA ILE A 26 -14.82 -38.61 4.75
C ILE A 26 -15.72 -39.69 5.28
N GLU A 27 -15.69 -40.85 4.65
CA GLU A 27 -16.48 -41.99 5.02
C GLU A 27 -15.89 -42.76 6.21
N LYS A 28 -16.70 -43.05 7.21
CA LYS A 28 -16.31 -43.79 8.42
C LYS A 28 -17.31 -44.93 8.65
N PRO A 29 -17.28 -45.99 7.85
CA PRO A 29 -18.28 -47.07 7.97
C PRO A 29 -18.20 -47.74 9.33
N LEU A 30 -19.39 -48.05 9.93
CA LEU A 30 -19.48 -48.64 11.26
C LEU A 30 -19.16 -50.13 11.27
N LEU A 31 -19.59 -50.90 10.26
CA LEU A 31 -19.51 -52.38 10.25
C LEU A 31 -18.86 -52.91 9.00
N PHE A 32 -19.25 -52.45 7.82
CA PHE A 32 -18.75 -52.93 6.52
C PHE A 32 -18.51 -51.75 5.57
N GLY A 33 -17.48 -51.83 4.74
CA GLY A 33 -17.14 -50.83 3.74
C GLY A 33 -15.68 -50.39 3.81
N LYS A 34 -15.22 -49.68 2.78
CA LYS A 34 -13.91 -49.02 2.77
C LYS A 34 -14.13 -47.56 3.20
N GLY A 35 -13.63 -47.21 4.35
CA GLY A 35 -13.61 -45.81 4.77
C GLY A 35 -12.49 -45.04 4.13
N GLY A 36 -12.56 -43.71 4.23
CA GLY A 36 -11.52 -42.81 3.74
C GLY A 36 -12.09 -41.54 3.12
N VAL A 37 -11.25 -40.83 2.46
CA VAL A 37 -11.61 -39.61 1.74
C VAL A 37 -12.18 -39.98 0.38
N ASP A 38 -13.39 -39.50 0.08
CA ASP A 38 -13.98 -39.63 -1.24
C ASP A 38 -13.14 -38.82 -2.26
N PRO A 39 -12.72 -39.41 -3.39
CA PRO A 39 -11.95 -38.70 -4.40
C PRO A 39 -12.73 -37.60 -5.11
N THR A 40 -14.06 -37.61 -5.03
CA THR A 40 -14.93 -36.65 -5.73
C THR A 40 -15.50 -35.63 -4.73
N PRO A 41 -15.09 -34.35 -4.78
CA PRO A 41 -15.66 -33.34 -3.92
C PRO A 41 -17.03 -32.87 -4.43
N LEU A 42 -17.89 -32.43 -3.54
CA LEU A 42 -19.10 -31.71 -3.92
C LEU A 42 -18.75 -30.25 -4.24
N THR A 43 -18.98 -29.87 -5.50
CA THR A 43 -18.67 -28.52 -5.99
C THR A 43 -19.88 -27.62 -6.08
N ASP A 44 -21.09 -28.21 -6.27
CA ASP A 44 -22.34 -27.49 -6.46
C ASP A 44 -23.51 -28.24 -5.85
N GLY A 45 -24.50 -27.51 -5.39
CA GLY A 45 -25.82 -28.04 -5.02
C GLY A 45 -25.86 -28.61 -3.61
N ARG A 46 -26.68 -29.68 -3.46
CA ARG A 46 -26.94 -30.32 -2.20
C ARG A 46 -26.84 -31.84 -2.35
N GLU A 47 -26.20 -32.48 -1.41
CA GLU A 47 -26.07 -33.92 -1.36
C GLU A 47 -26.54 -34.46 -0.01
N TRP A 48 -27.19 -35.66 -0.03
CA TRP A 48 -27.59 -36.36 1.15
C TRP A 48 -26.53 -37.34 1.59
N ILE A 49 -26.06 -37.20 2.81
CA ILE A 49 -24.95 -38.00 3.34
C ILE A 49 -25.44 -38.91 4.48
N ALA A 50 -24.77 -40.05 4.62
CA ALA A 50 -24.98 -40.94 5.76
C ALA A 50 -24.43 -40.30 7.05
N VAL A 51 -25.04 -40.66 8.20
CA VAL A 51 -24.58 -40.18 9.54
C VAL A 51 -23.11 -40.49 9.81
N THR A 52 -22.60 -41.53 9.17
CA THR A 52 -21.20 -41.96 9.28
C THR A 52 -20.21 -41.20 8.43
N THR A 53 -20.70 -40.27 7.59
CA THR A 53 -19.86 -39.42 6.73
C THR A 53 -19.59 -38.10 7.42
N SER A 54 -18.32 -37.75 7.59
CA SER A 54 -17.89 -36.44 8.02
C SER A 54 -17.58 -35.58 6.80
N THR A 55 -17.74 -34.26 6.90
CA THR A 55 -17.49 -33.32 5.81
C THR A 55 -16.47 -32.28 6.23
N VAL A 56 -15.64 -31.88 5.26
CA VAL A 56 -14.70 -30.77 5.42
C VAL A 56 -14.87 -29.83 4.25
N THR A 57 -15.10 -28.55 4.54
CA THR A 57 -15.29 -27.51 3.52
C THR A 57 -13.95 -26.81 3.24
N PHE A 58 -13.61 -26.70 1.98
CA PHE A 58 -12.48 -25.96 1.47
C PHE A 58 -12.95 -24.72 0.69
N ASN A 59 -12.32 -23.59 0.92
CA ASN A 59 -12.48 -22.42 0.07
C ASN A 59 -11.53 -22.56 -1.12
N VAL A 60 -12.06 -22.63 -2.35
CA VAL A 60 -11.29 -22.73 -3.60
C VAL A 60 -11.12 -21.40 -4.29
N THR A 61 -11.62 -20.31 -3.67
CA THR A 61 -11.31 -18.95 -4.12
C THR A 61 -9.92 -18.53 -3.63
N PRO A 62 -9.26 -17.59 -4.32
CA PRO A 62 -7.96 -17.09 -3.87
C PRO A 62 -8.03 -16.43 -2.48
N VAL A 63 -7.23 -16.92 -1.56
CA VAL A 63 -7.07 -16.39 -0.20
C VAL A 63 -5.67 -15.83 -0.04
N THR A 64 -5.56 -14.68 0.62
CA THR A 64 -4.27 -14.05 0.91
C THR A 64 -3.83 -14.43 2.32
N TYR A 65 -2.70 -15.11 2.42
CA TYR A 65 -2.01 -15.40 3.67
C TYR A 65 -0.97 -14.32 3.93
N THR A 66 -0.97 -13.77 5.14
CA THR A 66 -0.04 -12.71 5.56
C THR A 66 0.99 -13.28 6.51
N GLU A 67 2.26 -13.10 6.17
CA GLU A 67 3.39 -13.46 6.99
C GLU A 67 4.10 -12.20 7.47
N ALA A 68 4.07 -11.98 8.78
CA ALA A 68 4.77 -10.87 9.42
C ALA A 68 6.18 -11.30 9.85
N PHE A 69 7.16 -10.48 9.51
CA PHE A 69 8.54 -10.62 9.91
C PHE A 69 8.90 -9.43 10.80
N ASN A 70 9.05 -9.69 12.07
CA ASN A 70 9.50 -8.72 13.03
C ASN A 70 11.00 -8.89 13.21
N ASP A 71 11.73 -7.78 13.36
CA ASP A 71 13.17 -7.76 13.59
C ASP A 71 13.98 -8.54 12.54
N MET A 72 13.61 -8.47 11.26
CA MET A 72 14.40 -9.07 10.20
C MET A 72 15.71 -8.28 10.04
N MET A 73 16.84 -9.01 9.98
CA MET A 73 18.18 -8.42 9.83
C MET A 73 18.62 -8.42 8.36
N PRO A 74 18.60 -7.26 7.67
CA PRO A 74 19.22 -7.08 6.37
C PRO A 74 20.75 -7.05 6.42
N ALA A 75 21.41 -6.87 5.27
CA ALA A 75 22.87 -6.88 5.13
C ALA A 75 23.60 -5.80 5.95
N ASP A 76 22.92 -4.73 6.33
CA ASP A 76 23.47 -3.63 7.15
C ASP A 76 23.15 -3.77 8.65
N ASN A 77 22.64 -4.92 9.07
CA ASN A 77 22.29 -5.25 10.47
C ASN A 77 21.33 -4.24 11.13
N THR A 78 20.55 -3.50 10.37
CA THR A 78 19.51 -2.63 10.91
C THR A 78 18.19 -3.40 10.92
N PRO A 79 17.60 -3.73 12.09
CA PRO A 79 16.37 -4.50 12.15
C PRO A 79 15.24 -3.77 11.44
N ILE A 80 14.43 -4.53 10.70
CA ILE A 80 13.26 -4.01 9.97
C ILE A 80 12.06 -4.94 10.15
N ASP A 81 10.89 -4.36 10.13
CA ASP A 81 9.64 -5.11 10.05
C ASP A 81 9.18 -5.17 8.59
N LEU A 82 8.78 -6.37 8.16
CA LEU A 82 8.35 -6.64 6.79
C LEU A 82 7.13 -7.55 6.81
N ASN A 83 6.18 -7.29 5.92
CA ASN A 83 5.06 -8.19 5.68
C ASN A 83 5.15 -8.77 4.27
N ALA A 84 4.94 -10.08 4.16
CA ALA A 84 4.78 -10.76 2.88
C ALA A 84 3.36 -11.33 2.76
N TYR A 85 2.79 -11.22 1.57
CA TYR A 85 1.44 -11.66 1.27
C TYR A 85 1.49 -12.71 0.17
N PHE A 86 0.91 -13.88 0.43
CA PHE A 86 0.85 -15.00 -0.49
C PHE A 86 -0.61 -15.24 -0.88
N LYS A 87 -0.94 -15.00 -2.14
CA LYS A 87 -2.27 -15.25 -2.68
C LYS A 87 -2.33 -16.63 -3.28
N ILE A 88 -3.01 -17.55 -2.59
CA ILE A 88 -3.03 -18.97 -2.90
C ILE A 88 -4.47 -19.46 -2.92
N ARG A 89 -4.75 -20.45 -3.76
CA ARG A 89 -6.01 -21.18 -3.73
C ARG A 89 -5.77 -22.67 -3.89
N PRO A 90 -6.58 -23.55 -3.30
CA PRO A 90 -6.66 -24.95 -3.69
C PRO A 90 -7.08 -25.08 -5.16
N ILE A 91 -6.55 -26.07 -5.85
CA ILE A 91 -6.96 -26.37 -7.23
C ILE A 91 -8.35 -27.00 -7.17
N PRO A 92 -9.36 -26.42 -7.85
CA PRO A 92 -10.72 -26.98 -7.86
C PRO A 92 -10.74 -28.43 -8.32
N GLY A 93 -11.56 -29.26 -7.66
CA GLY A 93 -11.65 -30.69 -7.92
C GLY A 93 -10.56 -31.54 -7.29
N LYS A 94 -9.49 -30.92 -6.73
CA LYS A 94 -8.39 -31.65 -6.09
C LYS A 94 -8.34 -31.50 -4.57
N THR A 95 -9.36 -30.92 -3.98
CA THR A 95 -9.47 -30.74 -2.51
C THR A 95 -9.47 -32.05 -1.73
N PRO A 96 -10.00 -33.20 -2.24
CA PRO A 96 -9.88 -34.46 -1.52
C PRO A 96 -8.43 -34.94 -1.41
N LEU A 97 -7.62 -34.74 -2.46
CA LEU A 97 -6.20 -35.09 -2.46
C LEU A 97 -5.44 -34.17 -1.48
N LEU A 98 -5.77 -32.87 -1.48
CA LEU A 98 -5.21 -31.91 -0.55
C LEU A 98 -5.49 -32.31 0.90
N TYR A 99 -6.74 -32.64 1.22
CA TYR A 99 -7.13 -33.08 2.56
C TYR A 99 -6.43 -34.38 2.97
N LYS A 100 -6.40 -35.36 2.06
CA LYS A 100 -5.81 -36.69 2.33
C LYS A 100 -4.33 -36.61 2.69
N ASN A 101 -3.56 -35.77 2.01
CA ASN A 101 -2.11 -35.71 2.15
C ASN A 101 -1.64 -34.62 3.13
N PHE A 102 -2.37 -33.50 3.21
CA PHE A 102 -1.93 -32.29 3.92
C PHE A 102 -2.92 -31.75 4.95
N THR A 103 -4.08 -32.37 5.10
CA THR A 103 -5.15 -31.97 6.02
C THR A 103 -5.78 -30.61 5.69
N GLN A 104 -6.65 -30.09 6.57
CA GLN A 104 -7.31 -28.82 6.39
C GLN A 104 -6.34 -27.63 6.55
N ASP A 105 -5.36 -27.76 7.46
CA ASP A 105 -4.35 -26.73 7.75
C ASP A 105 -3.09 -26.85 6.89
N TRP A 106 -3.25 -27.27 5.64
CA TRP A 106 -2.18 -27.53 4.69
C TRP A 106 -1.17 -26.39 4.55
N TYR A 107 -1.66 -25.13 4.56
CA TYR A 107 -0.78 -23.96 4.45
C TYR A 107 0.16 -23.88 5.65
N LYS A 108 -0.39 -23.90 6.85
CA LYS A 108 0.36 -23.74 8.09
C LYS A 108 1.38 -24.87 8.31
N HIS A 109 0.98 -26.10 7.99
CA HIS A 109 1.82 -27.27 8.24
C HIS A 109 2.88 -27.49 7.18
N SER A 110 2.58 -27.17 5.89
CA SER A 110 3.46 -27.58 4.78
C SER A 110 4.15 -26.41 4.09
N LEU A 111 3.58 -25.22 4.05
CA LEU A 111 4.10 -24.10 3.26
C LEU A 111 4.64 -22.94 4.09
N GLN A 112 3.99 -22.62 5.20
CA GLN A 112 4.28 -21.41 5.97
C GLN A 112 5.76 -21.28 6.35
N ALA A 113 6.34 -22.31 6.96
CA ALA A 113 7.73 -22.26 7.43
C ALA A 113 8.71 -22.05 6.26
N HIS A 114 8.48 -22.77 5.15
CA HIS A 114 9.33 -22.67 3.96
C HIS A 114 9.20 -21.29 3.30
N PHE A 115 7.99 -20.77 3.14
CA PHE A 115 7.75 -19.44 2.57
C PHE A 115 8.40 -18.34 3.41
N ARG A 116 8.32 -18.45 4.74
CA ARG A 116 9.02 -17.53 5.64
C ARG A 116 10.53 -17.57 5.45
N THR A 117 11.10 -18.76 5.28
CA THR A 117 12.53 -18.93 5.01
C THR A 117 12.91 -18.32 3.67
N LEU A 118 12.16 -18.60 2.60
CA LEU A 118 12.41 -18.03 1.28
C LEU A 118 12.41 -16.48 1.30
N VAL A 119 11.43 -15.86 1.94
CA VAL A 119 11.38 -14.39 2.04
C VAL A 119 12.59 -13.84 2.79
N ARG A 120 12.96 -14.49 3.91
CA ARG A 120 14.12 -14.08 4.71
C ARG A 120 15.42 -14.19 3.93
N ASP A 121 15.62 -15.31 3.25
CA ASP A 121 16.84 -15.58 2.48
C ASP A 121 17.00 -14.62 1.31
N GLU A 122 15.88 -14.28 0.63
CA GLU A 122 15.91 -13.36 -0.50
C GLU A 122 15.99 -11.88 -0.09
N ALA A 123 15.50 -11.51 1.09
CA ALA A 123 15.55 -10.13 1.56
C ALA A 123 16.85 -9.79 2.31
N SER A 124 17.43 -10.75 3.04
CA SER A 124 18.65 -10.54 3.85
C SER A 124 19.86 -9.97 3.11
N PRO A 125 20.13 -10.28 1.81
CA PRO A 125 21.28 -9.73 1.10
C PRO A 125 21.19 -8.23 0.80
N TYR A 126 20.00 -7.65 0.88
CA TYR A 126 19.77 -6.23 0.59
C TYR A 126 19.96 -5.38 1.83
N LYS A 127 20.23 -4.08 1.63
CA LYS A 127 20.29 -3.10 2.72
C LYS A 127 18.89 -2.61 3.08
N MET A 128 18.71 -2.16 4.32
CA MET A 128 17.45 -1.56 4.79
C MET A 128 16.91 -0.50 3.82
N PHE A 129 17.77 0.41 3.35
CA PHE A 129 17.35 1.48 2.43
C PHE A 129 16.79 0.94 1.11
N ASP A 130 17.37 -0.12 0.56
CA ASP A 130 16.91 -0.74 -0.70
C ASP A 130 15.55 -1.42 -0.50
N LEU A 131 15.31 -2.03 0.67
CA LEU A 131 14.04 -2.67 1.02
C LEU A 131 12.92 -1.68 1.35
N THR A 132 13.25 -0.50 1.86
CA THR A 132 12.27 0.53 2.23
C THR A 132 11.92 1.47 1.10
N SER A 133 12.88 1.80 0.20
CA SER A 133 12.74 2.90 -0.74
C SER A 133 12.71 2.48 -2.21
N ARG A 134 13.24 1.29 -2.56
CA ARG A 134 13.38 0.84 -3.95
C ARG A 134 12.33 -0.17 -4.34
N ARG A 135 11.42 0.23 -5.23
CA ARG A 135 10.37 -0.65 -5.78
C ARG A 135 10.93 -1.76 -6.68
N ASP A 136 12.02 -1.51 -7.38
CA ASP A 136 12.71 -2.49 -8.23
C ASP A 136 13.29 -3.65 -7.42
N THR A 137 13.82 -3.37 -6.24
CA THR A 137 14.30 -4.39 -5.29
C THR A 137 13.15 -5.29 -4.82
N SER A 138 12.04 -4.70 -4.36
CA SER A 138 10.86 -5.45 -3.94
C SER A 138 10.30 -6.30 -5.07
N ALA A 139 10.20 -5.75 -6.29
CA ALA A 139 9.72 -6.50 -7.45
C ALA A 139 10.63 -7.69 -7.81
N ARG A 140 11.94 -7.54 -7.69
CA ARG A 140 12.90 -8.62 -7.90
C ARG A 140 12.74 -9.73 -6.86
N ILE A 141 12.66 -9.37 -5.57
CA ILE A 141 12.45 -10.33 -4.48
C ILE A 141 11.13 -11.07 -4.71
N GLN A 142 10.04 -10.37 -5.02
CA GLN A 142 8.74 -10.97 -5.32
C GLN A 142 8.84 -12.02 -6.43
N ALA A 143 9.50 -11.68 -7.55
CA ALA A 143 9.64 -12.60 -8.69
C ALA A 143 10.43 -13.86 -8.32
N VAL A 144 11.54 -13.73 -7.58
CA VAL A 144 12.37 -14.86 -7.15
C VAL A 144 11.64 -15.72 -6.13
N VAL A 145 11.00 -15.10 -5.12
CA VAL A 145 10.22 -15.82 -4.10
C VAL A 145 9.05 -16.57 -4.74
N LEU A 146 8.33 -15.93 -5.68
CA LEU A 146 7.23 -16.57 -6.41
C LEU A 146 7.71 -17.81 -7.19
N ALA A 147 8.82 -17.69 -7.91
CA ALA A 147 9.38 -18.81 -8.69
C ALA A 147 9.82 -19.97 -7.79
N LYS A 148 10.55 -19.67 -6.71
CA LYS A 148 11.03 -20.68 -5.75
C LYS A 148 9.88 -21.34 -4.98
N ALA A 149 8.89 -20.56 -4.57
CA ALA A 149 7.72 -21.05 -3.86
C ALA A 149 6.86 -21.97 -4.74
N ARG A 150 6.68 -21.63 -6.03
CA ARG A 150 6.02 -22.54 -7.00
C ARG A 150 6.78 -23.82 -7.19
N ALA A 151 8.08 -23.75 -7.41
CA ALA A 151 8.92 -24.95 -7.54
C ALA A 151 8.84 -25.85 -6.29
N TYR A 152 8.75 -25.27 -5.11
CA TYR A 152 8.57 -26.03 -3.87
C TYR A 152 7.19 -26.70 -3.79
N ILE A 153 6.12 -25.99 -4.14
CA ILE A 153 4.75 -26.54 -4.20
C ILE A 153 4.72 -27.73 -5.17
N ASP A 154 5.32 -27.57 -6.36
CA ASP A 154 5.39 -28.62 -7.39
C ASP A 154 6.21 -29.82 -6.92
N SER A 155 7.32 -29.60 -6.19
CA SER A 155 8.16 -30.69 -5.66
C SER A 155 7.49 -31.58 -4.63
N LEU A 156 6.47 -31.04 -3.94
CA LEU A 156 5.68 -31.76 -2.94
C LEU A 156 4.35 -32.28 -3.49
N ASP A 157 4.04 -32.05 -4.75
CA ASP A 157 2.75 -32.38 -5.39
C ASP A 157 1.55 -31.82 -4.60
N ILE A 158 1.70 -30.64 -4.01
CA ILE A 158 0.60 -30.00 -3.28
C ILE A 158 -0.39 -29.40 -4.30
N PRO A 159 -1.66 -29.83 -4.30
CA PRO A 159 -2.63 -29.38 -5.30
C PRO A 159 -3.17 -27.97 -4.97
N VAL A 160 -2.30 -26.97 -4.99
CA VAL A 160 -2.63 -25.55 -4.79
C VAL A 160 -1.99 -24.70 -5.88
N ASP A 161 -2.60 -23.56 -6.15
CA ASP A 161 -2.16 -22.58 -7.15
C ASP A 161 -1.71 -21.30 -6.44
N LEU A 162 -0.42 -21.03 -6.42
CA LEU A 162 0.16 -19.78 -5.93
C LEU A 162 0.11 -18.72 -7.03
N GLN A 163 -0.83 -17.80 -6.93
CA GLN A 163 -1.08 -16.78 -7.95
C GLN A 163 -0.09 -15.64 -7.87
N GLU A 164 0.10 -15.10 -6.67
CA GLU A 164 0.86 -13.87 -6.45
C GLU A 164 1.60 -13.90 -5.12
N VAL A 165 2.75 -13.26 -5.10
CA VAL A 165 3.50 -12.93 -3.88
C VAL A 165 3.74 -11.43 -3.88
N ILE A 166 3.37 -10.77 -2.79
CA ILE A 166 3.59 -9.33 -2.60
C ILE A 166 4.47 -9.15 -1.37
N ILE A 167 5.57 -8.43 -1.55
CA ILE A 167 6.43 -8.01 -0.44
C ILE A 167 6.05 -6.58 -0.10
N GLY A 168 5.58 -6.36 1.12
CA GLY A 168 5.26 -5.03 1.65
C GLY A 168 6.50 -4.16 1.78
N ALA A 169 6.29 -2.86 1.94
CA ALA A 169 7.40 -1.96 2.26
C ALA A 169 7.95 -2.30 3.65
N ALA A 170 9.26 -2.38 3.75
CA ALA A 170 9.91 -2.57 5.03
C ALA A 170 9.78 -1.32 5.90
N THR A 171 9.52 -1.49 7.18
CA THR A 171 9.42 -0.41 8.15
C THR A 171 10.66 -0.44 9.05
N PRO A 172 11.48 0.63 9.04
CA PRO A 172 12.63 0.71 9.93
C PRO A 172 12.19 0.99 11.38
N PRO A 173 13.06 0.78 12.39
CA PRO A 173 12.81 1.17 13.76
C PRO A 173 12.42 2.64 13.91
N SER A 174 11.66 2.95 14.95
CA SER A 174 11.17 4.30 15.22
C SER A 174 12.28 5.35 15.29
N GLU A 175 13.42 5.00 15.88
CA GLU A 175 14.59 5.88 16.04
C GLU A 175 15.18 6.26 14.68
N VAL A 176 15.32 5.30 13.76
CA VAL A 176 15.81 5.54 12.40
C VAL A 176 14.82 6.34 11.60
N LEU A 177 13.52 6.09 11.78
CA LEU A 177 12.46 6.83 11.10
C LEU A 177 12.41 8.29 11.55
N GLU A 178 12.59 8.56 12.85
CA GLU A 178 12.64 9.93 13.39
C GLU A 178 13.88 10.68 12.90
N GLU A 179 15.04 10.06 12.88
CA GLU A 179 16.27 10.69 12.36
C GLU A 179 16.16 10.99 10.86
N ASN A 180 15.59 10.07 10.09
CA ASN A 180 15.31 10.31 8.68
C ASN A 180 14.34 11.49 8.46
N LYS A 181 13.27 11.59 9.26
CA LYS A 181 12.33 12.73 9.23
C LYS A 181 13.04 14.03 9.58
N ARG A 182 13.89 14.01 10.59
CA ARG A 182 14.67 15.19 11.03
C ARG A 182 15.64 15.65 9.94
N THR A 183 16.37 14.72 9.33
CA THR A 183 17.28 14.99 8.23
C THR A 183 16.54 15.54 7.00
N ALA A 184 15.39 14.95 6.66
CA ALA A 184 14.56 15.44 5.57
C ALA A 184 14.03 16.86 5.83
N ALA A 185 13.59 17.15 7.08
CA ALA A 185 13.15 18.50 7.47
C ALA A 185 14.31 19.52 7.41
N GLN A 186 15.51 19.16 7.84
CA GLN A 186 16.70 20.03 7.74
C GLN A 186 17.06 20.32 6.28
N ASN A 187 17.04 19.30 5.42
CA ASN A 187 17.30 19.47 3.99
C ASN A 187 16.25 20.38 3.33
N GLN A 188 14.98 20.20 3.67
CA GLN A 188 13.90 21.05 3.17
C GLN A 188 14.04 22.51 3.65
N ASN A 189 14.40 22.71 4.91
CA ASN A 189 14.69 24.04 5.45
C ASN A 189 15.85 24.72 4.73
N LYS A 190 16.94 23.97 4.47
CA LYS A 190 18.08 24.48 3.69
C LYS A 190 17.67 24.90 2.29
N LEU A 191 16.96 24.05 1.56
CA LEU A 191 16.43 24.38 0.23
C LEU A 191 15.55 25.63 0.24
N THR A 192 14.71 25.77 1.28
CA THR A 192 13.84 26.93 1.43
C THR A 192 14.64 28.22 1.72
N GLN A 193 15.69 28.14 2.55
CA GLN A 193 16.58 29.26 2.81
C GLN A 193 17.37 29.67 1.57
N ASP A 194 17.91 28.70 0.83
CA ASP A 194 18.64 28.94 -0.42
C ASP A 194 17.72 29.62 -1.47
N ALA A 195 16.47 29.13 -1.59
CA ALA A 195 15.49 29.74 -2.48
C ALA A 195 15.11 31.18 -2.06
N ARG A 196 14.97 31.45 -0.74
CA ARG A 196 14.73 32.80 -0.23
C ARG A 196 15.91 33.72 -0.49
N ALA A 197 17.14 33.27 -0.25
CA ALA A 197 18.34 34.05 -0.52
C ALA A 197 18.46 34.38 -2.00
N ALA A 198 18.20 33.43 -2.90
CA ALA A 198 18.16 33.66 -4.32
C ALA A 198 17.08 34.68 -4.74
N ALA A 199 15.89 34.58 -4.16
CA ALA A 199 14.80 35.53 -4.41
C ALA A 199 15.13 36.96 -3.92
N GLU A 200 15.78 37.09 -2.76
CA GLU A 200 16.24 38.40 -2.25
C GLU A 200 17.33 39.00 -3.14
N LEU A 201 18.30 38.20 -3.62
CA LEU A 201 19.29 38.66 -4.57
C LEU A 201 18.67 39.13 -5.88
N ALA A 202 17.71 38.36 -6.41
CA ALA A 202 16.99 38.75 -7.62
C ALA A 202 16.20 40.06 -7.42
N ARG A 203 15.52 40.20 -6.26
CA ARG A 203 14.81 41.41 -5.90
C ARG A 203 15.76 42.62 -5.80
N LYS A 204 16.88 42.46 -5.11
CA LYS A 204 17.90 43.50 -4.98
C LYS A 204 18.43 43.93 -6.37
N GLN A 205 18.69 42.98 -7.25
CA GLN A 205 19.12 43.27 -8.61
C GLN A 205 18.02 43.99 -9.41
N ALA A 206 16.76 43.60 -9.26
CA ALA A 206 15.63 44.27 -9.90
C ALA A 206 15.49 45.74 -9.41
N GLU A 207 15.66 45.98 -8.11
CA GLU A 207 15.64 47.32 -7.52
C GLU A 207 16.79 48.20 -8.04
N ILE A 208 18.02 47.64 -8.15
CA ILE A 208 19.18 48.34 -8.75
C ILE A 208 18.87 48.68 -10.21
N ASN A 209 18.40 47.71 -10.99
CA ASN A 209 18.09 47.92 -12.41
C ASN A 209 17.00 49.00 -12.59
N LYS A 210 15.98 49.00 -11.71
CA LYS A 210 14.93 50.01 -11.68
C LYS A 210 15.51 51.40 -11.38
N ALA A 211 16.38 51.52 -10.36
CA ALA A 211 17.01 52.78 -10.02
C ALA A 211 17.89 53.32 -11.14
N VAL A 212 18.60 52.43 -11.87
CA VAL A 212 19.40 52.81 -13.05
C VAL A 212 18.53 53.29 -14.20
N ALA A 213 17.41 52.58 -14.47
CA ALA A 213 16.43 52.97 -15.49
C ALA A 213 15.77 54.33 -15.15
N ASP A 214 15.38 54.52 -13.90
CA ASP A 214 14.77 55.77 -13.41
C ASP A 214 15.76 56.96 -13.55
N LYS A 215 17.06 56.73 -13.27
CA LYS A 215 18.09 57.74 -13.45
C LYS A 215 18.32 58.07 -14.95
N ALA A 216 18.34 57.07 -15.81
CA ALA A 216 18.49 57.25 -17.26
C ALA A 216 17.29 58.02 -17.82
N TYR A 217 16.06 57.61 -17.45
CA TYR A 217 14.84 58.31 -17.86
C TYR A 217 14.80 59.79 -17.44
N LYS A 218 15.16 60.09 -16.17
CA LYS A 218 15.26 61.46 -15.67
C LYS A 218 16.26 62.31 -16.47
N THR A 219 17.43 61.71 -16.84
CA THR A 219 18.49 62.42 -17.58
C THR A 219 18.06 62.70 -19.02
N GLU A 220 17.47 61.69 -19.68
CA GLU A 220 17.02 61.77 -21.08
C GLU A 220 15.91 62.83 -21.27
N MET A 221 15.01 62.93 -20.31
CA MET A 221 13.86 63.86 -20.32
C MET A 221 14.21 65.24 -19.79
N ASN A 222 15.47 65.48 -19.37
CA ASN A 222 15.92 66.75 -18.75
C ASN A 222 15.04 67.22 -17.58
N MET A 223 14.48 66.29 -16.82
CA MET A 223 13.58 66.58 -15.68
C MET A 223 14.34 66.91 -14.40
N THR A 224 13.81 67.86 -13.62
CA THR A 224 14.26 68.10 -12.27
C THR A 224 13.77 66.98 -11.35
N THR A 225 14.36 66.82 -10.18
CA THR A 225 13.97 65.79 -9.22
C THR A 225 12.54 65.96 -8.76
N SER A 226 12.05 67.18 -8.65
CA SER A 226 10.68 67.52 -8.22
C SER A 226 9.65 67.12 -9.30
N GLU A 227 9.93 67.35 -10.57
CA GLU A 227 9.06 66.99 -11.69
C GLU A 227 9.00 65.44 -11.84
N TYR A 228 10.09 64.74 -11.63
CA TYR A 228 10.12 63.30 -11.66
C TYR A 228 9.31 62.69 -10.52
N LEU A 229 9.38 63.23 -9.29
CA LEU A 229 8.57 62.76 -8.17
C LEU A 229 7.08 63.00 -8.37
N GLN A 230 6.69 64.13 -8.98
CA GLN A 230 5.31 64.42 -9.36
C GLN A 230 4.80 63.44 -10.42
N LEU A 231 5.58 63.13 -11.42
CA LEU A 231 5.24 62.13 -12.45
C LEU A 231 5.00 60.75 -11.79
N ARG A 232 5.91 60.34 -10.91
CA ARG A 232 5.80 59.07 -10.21
C ARG A 232 4.60 58.99 -9.27
N SER A 233 4.22 60.10 -8.60
CA SER A 233 3.00 60.13 -7.77
C SER A 233 1.75 59.93 -8.62
N LEU A 234 1.68 60.56 -9.79
CA LEU A 234 0.56 60.39 -10.74
C LEU A 234 0.47 58.97 -11.32
N GLU A 235 1.62 58.35 -11.61
CA GLU A 235 1.65 56.97 -12.05
C GLU A 235 1.12 55.99 -10.96
N ILE A 236 1.57 56.18 -9.71
CA ILE A 236 1.08 55.38 -8.57
C ILE A 236 -0.40 55.59 -8.33
N GLU A 237 -0.91 56.81 -8.49
CA GLU A 237 -2.35 57.07 -8.37
C GLU A 237 -3.15 56.42 -9.50
N LYS A 238 -2.64 56.47 -10.72
CA LYS A 238 -3.24 55.77 -11.86
C LYS A 238 -3.27 54.24 -11.66
N GLU A 239 -2.17 53.66 -11.21
CA GLU A 239 -2.08 52.24 -10.90
C GLU A 239 -3.05 51.81 -9.79
N LYS A 240 -3.18 52.65 -8.72
CA LYS A 240 -4.18 52.42 -7.67
C LYS A 240 -5.61 52.45 -8.19
N ILE A 241 -5.93 53.38 -9.11
CA ILE A 241 -7.25 53.50 -9.72
C ILE A 241 -7.51 52.25 -10.60
N GLU A 242 -6.53 51.75 -11.33
CA GLU A 242 -6.65 50.60 -12.18
C GLU A 242 -6.88 49.30 -11.35
N ILE A 243 -6.15 49.11 -10.24
CA ILE A 243 -6.33 48.00 -9.31
C ILE A 243 -7.74 48.04 -8.67
N VAL A 244 -8.26 49.23 -8.36
CA VAL A 244 -9.62 49.44 -7.76
C VAL A 244 -10.69 49.15 -8.78
N ARG A 245 -10.48 49.50 -10.07
CA ARG A 245 -11.41 49.28 -11.16
C ARG A 245 -11.67 47.79 -11.45
N ASP A 246 -10.67 46.95 -11.19
CA ASP A 246 -10.76 45.50 -11.45
C ASP A 246 -11.35 44.73 -10.26
N LYS A 247 -11.49 45.34 -9.09
CA LYS A 247 -12.07 44.70 -7.87
C LYS A 247 -13.42 45.31 -7.54
N GLN A 248 -14.50 44.60 -7.80
CA GLN A 248 -15.85 44.95 -7.32
C GLN A 248 -15.82 44.88 -5.79
N ASN A 249 -16.15 46.05 -5.12
CA ASN A 249 -16.25 46.25 -3.66
C ASN A 249 -15.01 46.76 -2.92
N VAL A 250 -14.27 47.69 -3.45
CA VAL A 250 -13.26 48.43 -2.68
C VAL A 250 -13.63 49.92 -2.66
N THR A 251 -13.87 50.45 -1.48
CA THR A 251 -14.04 51.93 -1.28
C THR A 251 -12.66 52.52 -0.98
N VAL A 252 -12.16 53.33 -1.91
CA VAL A 252 -10.90 54.09 -1.69
C VAL A 252 -11.25 55.50 -1.29
N VAL A 253 -10.89 55.89 -0.10
CA VAL A 253 -10.98 57.27 0.38
C VAL A 253 -9.66 57.96 0.07
N MET A 254 -9.64 58.86 -0.89
CA MET A 254 -8.49 59.70 -1.21
C MET A 254 -8.61 61.04 -0.48
N GLY A 255 -7.69 61.27 0.46
CA GLY A 255 -7.52 62.54 1.12
C GLY A 255 -6.04 62.80 1.43
N GLN A 256 -5.59 64.02 1.20
CA GLN A 256 -4.24 64.41 1.62
C GLN A 256 -4.16 64.31 3.16
N GLY A 257 -3.37 63.32 3.66
CA GLY A 257 -3.11 63.18 5.09
C GLY A 257 -3.87 62.08 5.86
N LEU A 258 -4.68 61.23 5.20
CA LEU A 258 -5.36 60.11 5.85
C LEU A 258 -4.68 58.78 5.57
N GLN A 259 -4.31 58.05 6.62
CA GLN A 259 -3.88 56.66 6.49
C GLN A 259 -5.09 55.77 6.11
N PRO A 260 -4.97 54.86 5.12
CA PRO A 260 -6.06 53.99 4.77
C PRO A 260 -6.32 52.96 5.86
N THR A 261 -7.51 53.00 6.48
CA THR A 261 -8.02 51.92 7.30
C THR A 261 -8.73 50.90 6.42
N ILE A 262 -8.19 49.72 6.33
CA ILE A 262 -8.80 48.58 5.63
C ILE A 262 -9.65 47.82 6.65
N PRO A 263 -10.99 47.73 6.48
CA PRO A 263 -11.78 46.81 7.30
C PRO A 263 -11.54 45.38 6.84
N ILE A 264 -10.98 44.56 7.73
CA ILE A 264 -10.88 43.14 7.56
C ILE A 264 -12.26 42.54 7.90
N LYS A 265 -12.87 41.85 6.94
CA LYS A 265 -14.01 40.96 7.16
C LYS A 265 -13.59 39.54 6.95
#